data_91dc0b27b3d51027a4aefd6240103819
#
_entry.id   91dc0b27b3d51027a4aefd6240103819
#
_cell.length_a   1.000
_cell.length_b   1.000
_cell.length_c   1.000
_cell.angle_alpha   90.00
_cell.angle_beta   90.00
_cell.angle_gamma   90.00
#
_symmetry.space_group_name_H-M   'P 1'
#
loop_
_entity.id
_entity.type
_entity.pdbx_description
1 polymer ?
#
loop_
_entity_poly.entity_id
_entity_poly.type
_entity_poly.pdbx_seq_one_letter_code
_entity_poly.pdbx_strand_id
1 'polypeptide(L)'
;FTNAKLIYVTGRGVESILPLLSDSTLPQPDYIIADVGATVLYGDLRPVVPLHHDIAAGWPGTQVVLQRLAKFPVLKRQTVPQERRCSFFIKEDGISEELRAAVESLDCDLLYSAGRYLDVLPRGINKGNTLRELALLEGFDLDSIVVAGDTLNDLSMFATGFKGIVVGGAEPELVERVRKMPRVFIAQDEGCGGILAGLTHHGTQVESTPKAQREMDERGDADLVMVYHRPPFDEVMVDGVLTQKRPKSPNGIIPTLLGFFSGARKGSWVAWSMQENRAPDGFVRHVPVDTQRYPNLKVARIALTPDDVDIFYKKFSKEAFWPIIFSFPDKAEFNQAHWERFLEVNRIFAEQTAREAAQGAVVWIHDYNLWMVPAYLRPLRPDLRIAFFHHTAFPSNDIFNILPWYREIIGSLLQCDYIG
;
A
#
# COMPACT_ATOMS: atom_id res chain seq x y z
N PHE A 1 4.80 -4.64 -14.10
CA PHE A 1 3.71 -4.44 -15.10
C PHE A 1 3.55 -2.94 -15.32
N THR A 2 4.21 -2.36 -16.32
CA THR A 2 4.17 -0.90 -16.57
C THR A 2 2.84 -0.42 -17.17
N ASN A 3 2.02 -1.33 -17.74
CA ASN A 3 0.75 -1.00 -18.39
C ASN A 3 -0.40 -1.96 -18.03
N ALA A 4 -0.26 -2.79 -17.00
CA ALA A 4 -1.31 -3.70 -16.56
C ALA A 4 -1.83 -3.31 -15.16
N LYS A 5 -3.12 -3.51 -14.94
CA LYS A 5 -3.76 -3.36 -13.64
C LYS A 5 -3.70 -4.68 -12.88
N LEU A 6 -3.33 -4.64 -11.61
CA LEU A 6 -3.32 -5.78 -10.72
C LEU A 6 -4.55 -5.75 -9.82
N ILE A 7 -5.32 -6.82 -9.85
CA ILE A 7 -6.54 -6.95 -9.04
C ILE A 7 -6.38 -8.18 -8.13
N TYR A 8 -6.42 -7.97 -6.83
CA TYR A 8 -6.50 -9.07 -5.86
C TYR A 8 -7.95 -9.51 -5.71
N VAL A 9 -8.22 -10.78 -6.05
CA VAL A 9 -9.56 -11.38 -5.91
C VAL A 9 -9.49 -12.53 -4.91
N THR A 10 -10.12 -12.36 -3.74
CA THR A 10 -9.93 -13.29 -2.63
C THR A 10 -11.24 -13.63 -1.90
N GLY A 11 -11.27 -14.84 -1.31
CA GLY A 11 -12.30 -15.23 -0.36
C GLY A 11 -12.13 -14.65 1.04
N ARG A 12 -11.00 -14.01 1.34
CA ARG A 12 -10.74 -13.41 2.66
C ARG A 12 -11.49 -12.09 2.81
N GLY A 13 -11.87 -11.74 4.05
CA GLY A 13 -12.34 -10.40 4.40
C GLY A 13 -11.19 -9.38 4.39
N VAL A 14 -11.53 -8.09 4.28
CA VAL A 14 -10.57 -6.99 4.17
C VAL A 14 -9.53 -7.00 5.29
N GLU A 15 -9.95 -7.16 6.54
CA GLU A 15 -9.04 -7.21 7.70
C GLU A 15 -7.99 -8.33 7.59
N SER A 16 -8.33 -9.44 6.95
CA SER A 16 -7.41 -10.57 6.75
C SER A 16 -6.41 -10.33 5.61
N ILE A 17 -6.65 -9.34 4.76
CA ILE A 17 -5.76 -8.98 3.64
C ILE A 17 -4.79 -7.85 4.03
N LEU A 18 -5.15 -7.01 5.00
CA LEU A 18 -4.31 -5.87 5.42
C LEU A 18 -2.85 -6.26 5.71
N PRO A 19 -2.54 -7.36 6.42
CA PRO A 19 -1.16 -7.79 6.61
C PRO A 19 -0.45 -8.14 5.30
N LEU A 20 -1.16 -8.68 4.31
CA LEU A 20 -0.61 -9.02 3.00
C LEU A 20 -0.32 -7.76 2.17
N LEU A 21 -1.14 -6.72 2.28
CA LEU A 21 -0.90 -5.43 1.63
C LEU A 21 0.30 -4.69 2.24
N SER A 22 0.63 -5.01 3.47
CA SER A 22 1.83 -4.50 4.15
C SER A 22 3.09 -5.32 3.85
N ASP A 23 2.95 -6.49 3.19
CA ASP A 23 4.07 -7.32 2.80
C ASP A 23 4.67 -6.77 1.49
N SER A 24 5.86 -6.24 1.60
CA SER A 24 6.60 -5.62 0.50
C SER A 24 7.11 -6.59 -0.56
N THR A 25 7.04 -7.88 -0.31
CA THR A 25 7.35 -8.91 -1.31
C THR A 25 6.19 -9.11 -2.29
N LEU A 26 5.00 -8.63 -1.93
CA LEU A 26 3.81 -8.71 -2.78
C LEU A 26 3.61 -7.39 -3.54
N PRO A 27 3.33 -7.44 -4.85
CA PRO A 27 3.04 -6.25 -5.61
C PRO A 27 1.75 -5.61 -5.11
N GLN A 28 1.73 -4.27 -5.01
CA GLN A 28 0.52 -3.55 -4.57
C GLN A 28 -0.57 -3.65 -5.64
N PRO A 29 -1.80 -4.01 -5.26
CA PRO A 29 -2.90 -4.08 -6.20
C PRO A 29 -3.44 -2.69 -6.54
N ASP A 30 -3.96 -2.53 -7.75
CA ASP A 30 -4.76 -1.35 -8.14
C ASP A 30 -6.18 -1.45 -7.56
N TYR A 31 -6.71 -2.69 -7.46
CA TYR A 31 -8.05 -2.99 -6.94
C TYR A 31 -8.04 -4.25 -6.08
N ILE A 32 -8.98 -4.31 -5.14
CA ILE A 32 -9.18 -5.43 -4.24
C ILE A 32 -10.64 -5.87 -4.30
N ILE A 33 -10.87 -7.13 -4.64
CA ILE A 33 -12.17 -7.78 -4.52
C ILE A 33 -12.05 -8.81 -3.39
N ALA A 34 -12.68 -8.50 -2.26
CA ALA A 34 -12.64 -9.30 -1.04
C ALA A 34 -14.00 -9.96 -0.75
N ASP A 35 -14.07 -10.76 0.31
CA ASP A 35 -15.31 -11.42 0.75
C ASP A 35 -16.02 -12.20 -0.37
N VAL A 36 -15.24 -12.97 -1.16
CA VAL A 36 -15.74 -13.78 -2.30
C VAL A 36 -16.45 -12.93 -3.39
N GLY A 37 -16.18 -11.63 -3.45
CA GLY A 37 -16.80 -10.70 -4.38
C GLY A 37 -17.70 -9.66 -3.73
N ALA A 38 -17.99 -9.78 -2.43
CA ALA A 38 -18.96 -8.90 -1.77
C ALA A 38 -18.40 -7.53 -1.35
N THR A 39 -17.09 -7.31 -1.50
CA THR A 39 -16.42 -6.05 -1.17
C THR A 39 -15.47 -5.66 -2.29
N VAL A 40 -15.59 -4.42 -2.81
CA VAL A 40 -14.76 -3.91 -3.91
C VAL A 40 -14.13 -2.59 -3.52
N LEU A 41 -12.80 -2.55 -3.53
CA LEU A 41 -12.01 -1.40 -3.11
C LEU A 41 -10.93 -1.08 -4.15
N TYR A 42 -10.51 0.18 -4.21
CA TYR A 42 -9.23 0.56 -4.79
C TYR A 42 -8.07 0.00 -3.93
N GLY A 43 -6.86 -0.03 -4.48
CA GLY A 43 -5.68 -0.48 -3.74
C GLY A 43 -5.38 0.32 -2.47
N ASP A 44 -5.86 1.56 -2.38
CA ASP A 44 -5.78 2.43 -1.21
C ASP A 44 -6.94 2.24 -0.21
N LEU A 45 -7.71 1.17 -0.37
CA LEU A 45 -8.85 0.76 0.47
C LEU A 45 -10.11 1.65 0.36
N ARG A 46 -10.14 2.64 -0.52
CA ARG A 46 -11.38 3.40 -0.79
C ARG A 46 -12.38 2.54 -1.56
N PRO A 47 -13.70 2.65 -1.25
CA PRO A 47 -14.73 1.92 -1.99
C PRO A 47 -14.78 2.32 -3.47
N VAL A 48 -14.92 1.33 -4.37
CA VAL A 48 -15.20 1.58 -5.79
C VAL A 48 -16.69 1.84 -5.98
N VAL A 49 -17.04 3.10 -6.14
CA VAL A 49 -18.43 3.56 -6.30
C VAL A 49 -18.78 3.64 -7.79
N PRO A 50 -20.02 3.23 -8.24
CA PRO A 50 -21.17 2.80 -7.42
C PRO A 50 -21.16 1.34 -7.00
N LEU A 51 -20.35 0.47 -7.63
CA LEU A 51 -20.38 -0.98 -7.48
C LEU A 51 -20.37 -1.47 -6.02
N HIS A 52 -19.51 -0.89 -5.19
CA HIS A 52 -19.44 -1.25 -3.77
C HIS A 52 -20.75 -0.96 -3.03
N HIS A 53 -21.41 0.15 -3.36
CA HIS A 53 -22.69 0.53 -2.73
C HIS A 53 -23.84 -0.34 -3.22
N ASP A 54 -23.86 -0.72 -4.49
CA ASP A 54 -24.89 -1.58 -5.07
C ASP A 54 -24.85 -2.98 -4.44
N ILE A 55 -23.64 -3.53 -4.25
CA ILE A 55 -23.43 -4.79 -3.53
C ILE A 55 -23.91 -4.66 -2.08
N ALA A 56 -23.58 -3.56 -1.41
CA ALA A 56 -24.01 -3.32 -0.03
C ALA A 56 -25.53 -3.22 0.12
N ALA A 57 -26.21 -2.61 -0.85
CA ALA A 57 -27.66 -2.49 -0.87
C ALA A 57 -28.36 -3.85 -1.04
N GLY A 58 -27.73 -4.81 -1.74
CA GLY A 58 -28.23 -6.18 -1.89
C GLY A 58 -28.01 -7.09 -0.67
N TRP A 59 -27.27 -6.64 0.36
CA TRP A 59 -27.01 -7.45 1.55
C TRP A 59 -28.08 -7.25 2.63
N PRO A 60 -28.82 -8.30 3.04
CA PRO A 60 -29.88 -8.17 4.04
C PRO A 60 -29.36 -7.90 5.46
N GLY A 61 -28.07 -8.02 5.67
CA GLY A 61 -27.42 -7.87 6.95
C GLY A 61 -27.12 -9.20 7.65
N THR A 62 -25.94 -9.26 8.28
CA THR A 62 -25.41 -10.46 8.94
C THR A 62 -26.39 -11.04 9.98
N GLN A 63 -27.05 -10.19 10.77
CA GLN A 63 -27.97 -10.65 11.82
C GLN A 63 -29.22 -11.31 11.23
N VAL A 64 -29.75 -10.77 10.13
CA VAL A 64 -30.93 -11.35 9.42
C VAL A 64 -30.59 -12.75 8.90
N VAL A 65 -29.40 -12.90 8.26
CA VAL A 65 -28.92 -14.20 7.77
C VAL A 65 -28.76 -15.20 8.92
N LEU A 66 -28.10 -14.79 10.01
CA LEU A 66 -27.88 -15.66 11.17
C LEU A 66 -29.20 -16.10 11.82
N GLN A 67 -30.18 -15.21 11.98
CA GLN A 67 -31.49 -15.54 12.52
C GLN A 67 -32.25 -16.54 11.62
N ARG A 68 -32.20 -16.31 10.29
CA ARG A 68 -32.86 -17.21 9.33
C ARG A 68 -32.25 -18.61 9.34
N LEU A 69 -30.93 -18.69 9.51
CA LEU A 69 -30.19 -19.95 9.46
C LEU A 69 -30.03 -20.63 10.83
N ALA A 70 -30.49 -20.03 11.92
CA ALA A 70 -30.38 -20.58 13.28
C ALA A 70 -31.06 -21.96 13.46
N LYS A 71 -32.03 -22.27 12.62
CA LYS A 71 -32.73 -23.58 12.63
C LYS A 71 -31.91 -24.72 12.03
N PHE A 72 -30.76 -24.45 11.45
CA PHE A 72 -29.87 -25.46 10.85
C PHE A 72 -28.63 -25.71 11.73
N PRO A 73 -28.69 -26.65 12.70
CA PRO A 73 -27.61 -26.89 13.66
C PRO A 73 -26.34 -27.47 13.02
N VAL A 74 -26.43 -27.96 11.79
CA VAL A 74 -25.28 -28.46 11.00
C VAL A 74 -24.33 -27.34 10.60
N LEU A 75 -24.77 -26.06 10.57
CA LEU A 75 -23.96 -24.91 10.25
C LEU A 75 -23.12 -24.48 11.45
N LYS A 76 -21.79 -24.50 11.29
CA LYS A 76 -20.87 -23.97 12.29
C LYS A 76 -20.26 -22.68 11.75
N ARG A 77 -20.62 -21.55 12.35
CA ARG A 77 -20.13 -20.24 11.91
C ARG A 77 -18.62 -20.16 12.00
N GLN A 78 -17.99 -19.57 10.98
CA GLN A 78 -16.57 -19.22 11.00
C GLN A 78 -16.36 -17.91 11.78
N THR A 79 -15.38 -17.89 12.67
CA THR A 79 -14.95 -16.71 13.44
C THR A 79 -13.84 -15.97 12.69
N VAL A 80 -14.15 -15.48 11.49
CA VAL A 80 -13.24 -14.70 10.65
C VAL A 80 -13.89 -13.37 10.31
N PRO A 81 -13.11 -12.31 10.03
CA PRO A 81 -13.65 -11.05 9.56
C PRO A 81 -14.49 -11.24 8.30
N GLN A 82 -15.74 -10.76 8.35
CA GLN A 82 -16.73 -10.89 7.27
C GLN A 82 -17.61 -9.65 7.29
N GLU A 83 -17.77 -8.99 6.16
CA GLU A 83 -18.57 -7.77 6.10
C GLU A 83 -19.94 -8.03 5.48
N ARG A 84 -19.98 -8.48 4.23
CA ARG A 84 -21.22 -8.70 3.46
C ARG A 84 -21.36 -10.16 3.04
N ARG A 85 -20.98 -11.05 3.92
CA ARG A 85 -21.18 -12.49 3.80
C ARG A 85 -21.36 -13.13 5.17
N CYS A 86 -21.90 -14.35 5.15
CA CYS A 86 -21.87 -15.24 6.32
C CYS A 86 -21.22 -16.56 5.91
N SER A 87 -20.11 -16.90 6.55
CA SER A 87 -19.37 -18.11 6.26
C SER A 87 -19.52 -19.16 7.37
N PHE A 88 -19.72 -20.40 6.95
CA PHE A 88 -19.94 -21.54 7.84
C PHE A 88 -19.05 -22.71 7.43
N PHE A 89 -18.79 -23.59 8.37
CA PHE A 89 -18.31 -24.94 8.12
C PHE A 89 -19.52 -25.88 8.02
N ILE A 90 -19.55 -26.72 6.99
CA ILE A 90 -20.54 -27.74 6.77
C ILE A 90 -19.96 -28.86 5.92
N LYS A 91 -20.43 -30.08 6.08
CA LYS A 91 -20.17 -31.16 5.12
C LYS A 91 -21.18 -31.09 3.98
N GLU A 92 -20.82 -31.60 2.82
CA GLU A 92 -21.64 -31.54 1.62
C GLU A 92 -23.04 -32.18 1.82
N ASP A 93 -23.09 -33.33 2.50
CA ASP A 93 -24.33 -34.06 2.87
C ASP A 93 -25.27 -33.27 3.79
N GLY A 94 -24.76 -32.22 4.45
CA GLY A 94 -25.56 -31.30 5.28
C GLY A 94 -26.29 -30.20 4.49
N ILE A 95 -25.99 -30.04 3.19
CA ILE A 95 -26.61 -28.99 2.35
C ILE A 95 -27.96 -29.47 1.81
N SER A 96 -29.04 -29.28 2.58
CA SER A 96 -30.38 -29.67 2.20
C SER A 96 -31.05 -28.64 1.28
N GLU A 97 -32.09 -29.08 0.55
CA GLU A 97 -32.96 -28.19 -0.25
C GLU A 97 -33.64 -27.13 0.64
N GLU A 98 -33.97 -27.50 1.88
CA GLU A 98 -34.55 -26.53 2.83
C GLU A 98 -33.58 -25.42 3.21
N LEU A 99 -32.27 -25.76 3.36
CA LEU A 99 -31.21 -24.78 3.59
C LEU A 99 -31.06 -23.87 2.38
N ARG A 100 -31.05 -24.42 1.16
CA ARG A 100 -30.99 -23.61 -0.09
C ARG A 100 -32.19 -22.66 -0.18
N ALA A 101 -33.41 -23.14 0.01
CA ALA A 101 -34.62 -22.32 -0.01
C ALA A 101 -34.59 -21.22 1.09
N ALA A 102 -34.03 -21.53 2.26
CA ALA A 102 -33.91 -20.54 3.33
C ALA A 102 -32.97 -19.39 2.95
N VAL A 103 -31.85 -19.68 2.28
CA VAL A 103 -30.88 -18.68 1.76
C VAL A 103 -31.49 -17.87 0.62
N GLU A 104 -32.16 -18.54 -0.34
CA GLU A 104 -32.83 -17.89 -1.47
C GLU A 104 -33.94 -16.94 -1.01
N SER A 105 -34.64 -17.27 0.07
CA SER A 105 -35.71 -16.41 0.63
C SER A 105 -35.20 -15.08 1.20
N LEU A 106 -33.88 -14.95 1.36
CA LEU A 106 -33.20 -13.73 1.78
C LEU A 106 -32.63 -12.93 0.59
N ASP A 107 -32.93 -13.33 -0.63
CA ASP A 107 -32.29 -12.84 -1.86
C ASP A 107 -30.78 -12.98 -1.84
N CYS A 108 -30.32 -14.13 -1.36
CA CYS A 108 -28.91 -14.49 -1.23
C CYS A 108 -28.60 -15.76 -2.03
N ASP A 109 -27.33 -15.90 -2.40
CA ASP A 109 -26.78 -17.11 -3.01
C ASP A 109 -25.96 -17.89 -1.99
N LEU A 110 -25.93 -19.22 -2.20
CA LEU A 110 -25.14 -20.16 -1.43
C LEU A 110 -23.97 -20.67 -2.27
N LEU A 111 -22.75 -20.44 -1.80
CA LEU A 111 -21.52 -20.96 -2.43
C LEU A 111 -20.87 -21.99 -1.51
N TYR A 112 -20.67 -23.22 -2.04
CA TYR A 112 -19.93 -24.26 -1.34
C TYR A 112 -18.58 -24.47 -1.98
N SER A 113 -17.52 -24.59 -1.18
CA SER A 113 -16.15 -24.72 -1.67
C SER A 113 -15.25 -25.53 -0.72
N ALA A 114 -14.15 -26.04 -1.24
CA ALA A 114 -13.13 -26.80 -0.50
C ALA A 114 -13.68 -27.97 0.32
N GLY A 115 -14.81 -28.57 -0.09
CA GLY A 115 -15.43 -29.70 0.60
C GLY A 115 -15.94 -29.41 2.03
N ARG A 116 -15.92 -28.15 2.49
CA ARG A 116 -16.25 -27.80 3.89
C ARG A 116 -16.72 -26.36 4.14
N TYR A 117 -16.57 -25.45 3.21
CA TYR A 117 -16.95 -24.05 3.39
C TYR A 117 -18.25 -23.75 2.67
N LEU A 118 -19.13 -23.05 3.36
CA LEU A 118 -20.37 -22.56 2.81
C LEU A 118 -20.43 -21.06 3.09
N ASP A 119 -20.48 -20.28 2.02
CA ASP A 119 -20.65 -18.83 2.07
C ASP A 119 -22.05 -18.46 1.61
N VAL A 120 -22.72 -17.59 2.37
CA VAL A 120 -23.97 -16.93 2.00
C VAL A 120 -23.59 -15.50 1.58
N LEU A 121 -23.97 -15.14 0.36
CA LEU A 121 -23.59 -13.91 -0.32
C LEU A 121 -24.84 -13.19 -0.85
N PRO A 122 -24.79 -11.87 -1.10
CA PRO A 122 -25.86 -11.19 -1.85
C PRO A 122 -26.09 -11.89 -3.19
N ARG A 123 -27.31 -11.87 -3.70
CA ARG A 123 -27.67 -12.54 -4.96
C ARG A 123 -26.81 -12.06 -6.13
N GLY A 124 -26.32 -13.01 -6.92
CA GLY A 124 -25.50 -12.77 -8.08
C GLY A 124 -24.05 -12.33 -7.78
N ILE A 125 -23.67 -12.22 -6.51
CA ILE A 125 -22.33 -11.80 -6.10
C ILE A 125 -21.41 -13.01 -5.96
N ASN A 126 -20.32 -12.99 -6.71
CA ASN A 126 -19.21 -13.93 -6.63
C ASN A 126 -17.97 -13.29 -7.26
N LYS A 127 -16.82 -13.92 -7.12
CA LYS A 127 -15.54 -13.39 -7.62
C LYS A 127 -15.59 -13.01 -9.11
N GLY A 128 -16.18 -13.84 -9.95
CA GLY A 128 -16.22 -13.65 -11.40
C GLY A 128 -17.16 -12.52 -11.81
N ASN A 129 -18.40 -12.53 -11.31
CA ASN A 129 -19.37 -11.50 -11.64
C ASN A 129 -18.90 -10.12 -11.17
N THR A 130 -18.40 -10.02 -9.94
CA THR A 130 -17.90 -8.76 -9.41
C THR A 130 -16.67 -8.25 -10.18
N LEU A 131 -15.76 -9.14 -10.56
CA LEU A 131 -14.63 -8.76 -11.42
C LEU A 131 -15.09 -8.25 -12.79
N ARG A 132 -16.10 -8.89 -13.38
CA ARG A 132 -16.67 -8.46 -14.65
C ARG A 132 -17.34 -7.08 -14.56
N GLU A 133 -18.13 -6.84 -13.53
CA GLU A 133 -18.75 -5.54 -13.29
C GLU A 133 -17.72 -4.44 -13.04
N LEU A 134 -16.67 -4.72 -12.27
CA LEU A 134 -15.54 -3.81 -12.10
C LEU A 134 -14.87 -3.49 -13.43
N ALA A 135 -14.63 -4.51 -14.25
CA ALA A 135 -13.98 -4.34 -15.54
C ALA A 135 -14.82 -3.47 -16.50
N LEU A 136 -16.13 -3.65 -16.51
CA LEU A 136 -17.06 -2.83 -17.30
C LEU A 136 -17.11 -1.39 -16.79
N LEU A 137 -17.16 -1.20 -15.48
CA LEU A 137 -17.20 0.12 -14.83
C LEU A 137 -15.94 0.95 -15.16
N GLU A 138 -14.77 0.30 -15.10
CA GLU A 138 -13.47 0.94 -15.32
C GLU A 138 -13.07 0.97 -16.82
N GLY A 139 -13.90 0.40 -17.70
CA GLY A 139 -13.66 0.39 -19.16
C GLY A 139 -12.49 -0.50 -19.59
N PHE A 140 -12.21 -1.58 -18.85
CA PHE A 140 -11.15 -2.51 -19.23
C PHE A 140 -11.55 -3.34 -20.45
N ASP A 141 -10.59 -3.58 -21.32
CA ASP A 141 -10.78 -4.54 -22.42
C ASP A 141 -10.90 -5.94 -21.86
N LEU A 142 -12.09 -6.55 -21.97
CA LEU A 142 -12.40 -7.85 -21.40
C LEU A 142 -11.54 -8.97 -22.01
N ASP A 143 -11.08 -8.81 -23.26
CA ASP A 143 -10.19 -9.78 -23.92
C ASP A 143 -8.75 -9.72 -23.42
N SER A 144 -8.37 -8.64 -22.78
CA SER A 144 -7.04 -8.47 -22.16
C SER A 144 -6.97 -9.01 -20.74
N ILE A 145 -8.10 -9.33 -20.09
CA ILE A 145 -8.13 -9.79 -18.70
C ILE A 145 -7.62 -11.23 -18.62
N VAL A 146 -6.69 -11.44 -17.67
CA VAL A 146 -6.18 -12.74 -17.28
C VAL A 146 -6.51 -12.97 -15.81
N VAL A 147 -7.16 -14.08 -15.50
CA VAL A 147 -7.48 -14.51 -14.13
C VAL A 147 -6.68 -15.75 -13.74
N ALA A 148 -6.27 -15.82 -12.47
CA ALA A 148 -5.58 -16.99 -11.93
C ALA A 148 -6.29 -17.48 -10.66
N GLY A 149 -6.29 -18.80 -10.44
CA GLY A 149 -6.93 -19.40 -9.27
C GLY A 149 -6.56 -20.86 -9.08
N ASP A 150 -6.92 -21.40 -7.91
CA ASP A 150 -6.58 -22.77 -7.49
C ASP A 150 -7.74 -23.52 -6.80
N THR A 151 -8.83 -22.85 -6.45
CA THR A 151 -9.94 -23.42 -5.68
C THR A 151 -11.29 -23.24 -6.37
N LEU A 152 -12.29 -24.05 -5.98
CA LEU A 152 -13.63 -24.01 -6.58
C LEU A 152 -14.30 -22.63 -6.46
N ASN A 153 -13.97 -21.82 -5.48
CA ASN A 153 -14.50 -20.47 -5.39
C ASN A 153 -13.99 -19.54 -6.49
N ASP A 154 -12.94 -19.93 -7.23
CA ASP A 154 -12.42 -19.22 -8.40
C ASP A 154 -13.13 -19.60 -9.70
N LEU A 155 -13.91 -20.70 -9.70
CA LEU A 155 -14.61 -21.20 -10.88
C LEU A 155 -15.44 -20.10 -11.57
N SER A 156 -16.06 -19.22 -10.80
CA SER A 156 -16.84 -18.11 -11.34
C SER A 156 -16.01 -17.15 -12.19
N MET A 157 -14.72 -16.96 -11.89
CA MET A 157 -13.81 -16.13 -12.70
C MET A 157 -13.51 -16.78 -14.06
N PHE A 158 -13.30 -18.10 -14.09
CA PHE A 158 -13.10 -18.84 -15.34
C PHE A 158 -14.37 -18.89 -16.19
N ALA A 159 -15.55 -18.94 -15.54
CA ALA A 159 -16.84 -18.93 -16.22
C ALA A 159 -17.19 -17.61 -16.91
N THR A 160 -16.51 -16.50 -16.59
CA THR A 160 -16.69 -15.21 -17.29
C THR A 160 -16.22 -15.23 -18.76
N GLY A 161 -15.41 -16.21 -19.14
CA GLY A 161 -14.78 -16.30 -20.47
C GLY A 161 -13.49 -15.49 -20.60
N PHE A 162 -12.95 -14.96 -19.51
CA PHE A 162 -11.62 -14.34 -19.47
C PHE A 162 -10.51 -15.38 -19.76
N LYS A 163 -9.32 -14.93 -20.10
CA LYS A 163 -8.15 -15.83 -20.15
C LYS A 163 -7.88 -16.34 -18.75
N GLY A 164 -7.85 -17.67 -18.59
CA GLY A 164 -7.74 -18.32 -17.29
C GLY A 164 -6.42 -19.04 -17.10
N ILE A 165 -5.89 -19.02 -15.88
CA ILE A 165 -4.72 -19.78 -15.45
C ILE A 165 -5.09 -20.55 -14.20
N VAL A 166 -5.10 -21.87 -14.28
CA VAL A 166 -5.19 -22.73 -13.10
C VAL A 166 -3.77 -23.14 -12.74
N VAL A 167 -3.32 -22.77 -11.55
CA VAL A 167 -1.95 -23.09 -11.10
C VAL A 167 -1.83 -24.56 -10.69
N GLY A 168 -0.60 -25.10 -10.71
CA GLY A 168 -0.33 -26.46 -10.23
C GLY A 168 -0.76 -26.63 -8.78
N GLY A 169 -1.19 -27.85 -8.41
CA GLY A 169 -1.70 -28.14 -7.09
C GLY A 169 -3.14 -27.65 -6.81
N ALA A 170 -3.83 -27.11 -7.82
CA ALA A 170 -5.23 -26.69 -7.70
C ALA A 170 -6.17 -27.87 -7.35
N GLU A 171 -7.34 -27.54 -6.79
CA GLU A 171 -8.37 -28.52 -6.46
C GLU A 171 -8.73 -29.40 -7.68
N PRO A 172 -8.71 -30.74 -7.54
CA PRO A 172 -9.01 -31.64 -8.67
C PRO A 172 -10.38 -31.36 -9.30
N GLU A 173 -11.37 -31.01 -8.52
CA GLU A 173 -12.71 -30.69 -9.02
C GLU A 173 -12.71 -29.40 -9.84
N LEU A 174 -11.94 -28.37 -9.46
CA LEU A 174 -11.77 -27.16 -10.27
C LEU A 174 -11.15 -27.53 -11.62
N VAL A 175 -10.05 -28.29 -11.60
CA VAL A 175 -9.34 -28.72 -12.80
C VAL A 175 -10.28 -29.46 -13.77
N GLU A 176 -11.12 -30.37 -13.26
CA GLU A 176 -12.08 -31.10 -14.08
C GLU A 176 -13.13 -30.20 -14.71
N ARG A 177 -13.67 -29.22 -13.94
CA ARG A 177 -14.69 -28.29 -14.42
C ARG A 177 -14.18 -27.32 -15.49
N VAL A 178 -12.92 -26.90 -15.41
CA VAL A 178 -12.35 -25.92 -16.36
C VAL A 178 -11.65 -26.55 -17.54
N ARG A 179 -11.35 -27.86 -17.51
CA ARG A 179 -10.58 -28.59 -18.53
C ARG A 179 -11.10 -28.40 -19.97
N LYS A 180 -12.40 -28.21 -20.15
CA LYS A 180 -13.05 -28.00 -21.44
C LYS A 180 -13.26 -26.55 -21.80
N MET A 181 -12.84 -25.61 -20.94
CA MET A 181 -12.99 -24.16 -21.20
C MET A 181 -11.89 -23.70 -22.17
N PRO A 182 -12.23 -23.10 -23.32
CA PRO A 182 -11.28 -22.91 -24.43
C PRO A 182 -10.18 -21.89 -24.13
N ARG A 183 -10.35 -21.04 -23.11
CA ARG A 183 -9.40 -19.96 -22.76
C ARG A 183 -8.68 -20.21 -21.44
N VAL A 184 -8.74 -21.44 -20.91
CA VAL A 184 -8.11 -21.78 -19.63
C VAL A 184 -6.87 -22.64 -19.86
N PHE A 185 -5.76 -22.16 -19.33
CA PHE A 185 -4.48 -22.88 -19.27
C PHE A 185 -4.32 -23.51 -17.90
N ILE A 186 -3.97 -24.80 -17.86
CA ILE A 186 -3.67 -25.54 -16.63
C ILE A 186 -2.16 -25.69 -16.53
N ALA A 187 -1.57 -24.99 -15.56
CA ALA A 187 -0.13 -24.99 -15.31
C ALA A 187 0.29 -26.26 -14.54
N GLN A 188 1.55 -26.67 -14.72
CA GLN A 188 2.16 -27.74 -13.92
C GLN A 188 2.76 -27.17 -12.62
N ASP A 189 3.33 -25.96 -12.68
CA ASP A 189 3.96 -25.29 -11.54
C ASP A 189 2.94 -24.67 -10.62
N GLU A 190 3.23 -24.70 -9.32
CA GLU A 190 2.41 -24.07 -8.28
C GLU A 190 2.66 -22.54 -8.19
N GLY A 191 1.70 -21.81 -7.65
CA GLY A 191 1.82 -20.40 -7.31
C GLY A 191 2.32 -19.52 -8.45
N CYS A 192 3.33 -18.68 -8.17
CA CYS A 192 3.86 -17.71 -9.13
C CYS A 192 4.46 -18.36 -10.39
N GLY A 193 5.05 -19.55 -10.29
CA GLY A 193 5.57 -20.29 -11.44
C GLY A 193 4.46 -20.64 -12.42
N GLY A 194 3.34 -21.14 -11.92
CA GLY A 194 2.16 -21.45 -12.72
C GLY A 194 1.54 -20.21 -13.37
N ILE A 195 1.47 -19.10 -12.62
CA ILE A 195 0.98 -17.82 -13.16
C ILE A 195 1.87 -17.36 -14.32
N LEU A 196 3.19 -17.39 -14.14
CA LEU A 196 4.15 -16.97 -15.17
C LEU A 196 4.03 -17.81 -16.44
N ALA A 197 3.94 -19.14 -16.29
CA ALA A 197 3.74 -20.05 -17.41
C ALA A 197 2.43 -19.75 -18.17
N GLY A 198 1.35 -19.49 -17.44
CA GLY A 198 0.05 -19.16 -18.02
C GLY A 198 0.03 -17.79 -18.71
N LEU A 199 0.67 -16.77 -18.15
CA LEU A 199 0.82 -15.47 -18.79
C LEU A 199 1.57 -15.59 -20.10
N THR A 200 2.66 -16.37 -20.12
CA THR A 200 3.42 -16.66 -21.35
C THR A 200 2.55 -17.39 -22.39
N HIS A 201 1.77 -18.40 -21.95
CA HIS A 201 0.83 -19.12 -22.83
C HIS A 201 -0.20 -18.18 -23.49
N HIS A 202 -0.72 -17.21 -22.74
CA HIS A 202 -1.69 -16.23 -23.24
C HIS A 202 -1.07 -15.09 -24.06
N GLY A 203 0.23 -15.14 -24.33
CA GLY A 203 0.95 -14.14 -25.13
C GLY A 203 1.12 -12.81 -24.40
N THR A 204 0.94 -12.77 -23.08
CA THR A 204 1.29 -11.63 -22.26
C THR A 204 2.81 -11.59 -22.21
N GLN A 205 3.42 -10.57 -22.84
CA GLN A 205 4.85 -10.35 -22.69
C GLN A 205 5.10 -9.96 -21.24
N VAL A 206 5.46 -10.96 -20.44
CA VAL A 206 6.10 -10.71 -19.15
C VAL A 206 7.53 -10.35 -19.53
N GLU A 207 7.76 -9.08 -19.77
CA GLU A 207 9.13 -8.61 -19.75
C GLU A 207 9.67 -8.97 -18.36
N SER A 208 10.50 -10.01 -18.31
CA SER A 208 11.45 -10.20 -17.23
C SER A 208 12.41 -9.03 -17.35
N THR A 209 11.91 -7.85 -17.03
CA THR A 209 12.72 -6.66 -17.12
C THR A 209 13.83 -6.80 -16.10
N PRO A 210 15.05 -6.50 -16.49
CA PRO A 210 16.11 -6.16 -15.57
C PRO A 210 15.77 -4.90 -14.72
N LYS A 211 14.49 -4.66 -14.42
CA LYS A 211 14.09 -3.54 -13.56
C LYS A 211 14.62 -3.77 -12.16
N ALA A 212 14.52 -5.00 -11.64
CA ALA A 212 15.22 -5.39 -10.42
C ALA A 212 16.74 -5.26 -10.57
N GLN A 213 17.29 -5.60 -11.75
CA GLN A 213 18.72 -5.44 -12.00
C GLN A 213 19.09 -3.97 -12.22
N ARG A 214 18.28 -3.17 -12.94
CA ARG A 214 18.47 -1.72 -13.06
C ARG A 214 18.22 -0.98 -11.75
N GLU A 215 17.21 -1.40 -10.98
CA GLU A 215 16.97 -0.87 -9.63
C GLU A 215 18.06 -1.28 -8.63
N MET A 216 18.71 -2.42 -8.82
CA MET A 216 19.94 -2.78 -8.08
C MET A 216 21.16 -1.95 -8.52
N ASP A 217 21.29 -1.66 -9.82
CA ASP A 217 22.39 -0.84 -10.35
C ASP A 217 22.18 0.68 -10.06
N GLU A 218 20.95 1.11 -9.78
CA GLU A 218 20.59 2.49 -9.39
C GLU A 218 20.51 2.69 -7.86
N ARG A 219 20.75 1.65 -7.05
CA ARG A 219 20.78 1.80 -5.59
C ARG A 219 21.96 2.65 -5.17
N GLY A 220 21.69 3.54 -4.23
CA GLY A 220 22.74 4.33 -3.59
C GLY A 220 23.70 3.46 -2.79
N ASP A 221 24.78 4.05 -2.39
CA ASP A 221 25.87 3.41 -1.64
C ASP A 221 25.96 3.88 -0.18
N ALA A 222 24.96 4.61 0.31
CA ALA A 222 24.94 5.14 1.66
C ALA A 222 24.52 4.07 2.69
N ASP A 223 25.42 3.73 3.61
CA ASP A 223 25.14 2.83 4.74
C ASP A 223 24.25 3.47 5.80
N LEU A 224 24.28 4.81 5.89
CA LEU A 224 23.43 5.62 6.75
C LEU A 224 22.80 6.75 5.93
N VAL A 225 21.48 6.80 5.89
CA VAL A 225 20.74 7.91 5.29
C VAL A 225 20.03 8.70 6.39
N MET A 226 20.45 9.95 6.54
CA MET A 226 19.80 10.92 7.40
C MET A 226 18.69 11.61 6.62
N VAL A 227 17.46 11.55 7.09
CA VAL A 227 16.33 12.22 6.44
C VAL A 227 15.85 13.33 7.36
N TYR A 228 16.21 14.55 7.00
CA TYR A 228 15.81 15.74 7.74
C TYR A 228 15.41 16.84 6.76
N HIS A 229 14.31 17.53 7.04
CA HIS A 229 13.73 18.45 6.06
C HIS A 229 14.70 19.59 5.63
N ARG A 230 15.66 19.99 6.47
CA ARG A 230 16.66 21.01 6.15
C ARG A 230 18.04 20.40 5.83
N PRO A 231 18.80 21.00 4.89
CA PRO A 231 20.20 20.65 4.67
C PRO A 231 21.06 21.04 5.86
N PRO A 232 22.27 20.44 6.02
CA PRO A 232 23.19 20.75 7.10
C PRO A 232 24.00 22.04 6.86
N PHE A 233 23.59 22.87 5.90
CA PHE A 233 24.18 24.16 5.54
C PHE A 233 23.10 25.14 5.08
N ASP A 234 23.40 26.44 5.13
CA ASP A 234 22.58 27.47 4.50
C ASP A 234 23.06 27.69 3.05
N GLU A 235 22.16 27.66 2.09
CA GLU A 235 22.41 28.00 0.69
C GLU A 235 22.28 29.52 0.51
N VAL A 236 23.36 30.17 0.11
CA VAL A 236 23.40 31.63 -0.08
C VAL A 236 23.99 31.93 -1.46
N MET A 237 23.30 32.78 -2.22
CA MET A 237 23.86 33.30 -3.47
C MET A 237 24.92 34.33 -3.17
N VAL A 238 26.15 34.11 -3.64
CA VAL A 238 27.27 35.06 -3.58
C VAL A 238 27.78 35.25 -4.99
N ASP A 239 27.70 36.48 -5.50
CA ASP A 239 28.14 36.84 -6.88
C ASP A 239 27.57 35.93 -7.99
N GLY A 240 26.27 35.51 -7.83
CA GLY A 240 25.59 34.64 -8.77
C GLY A 240 25.95 33.14 -8.63
N VAL A 241 26.78 32.77 -7.67
CA VAL A 241 27.16 31.38 -7.38
C VAL A 241 26.51 30.91 -6.08
N LEU A 242 25.86 29.74 -6.13
CA LEU A 242 25.29 29.12 -4.93
C LEU A 242 26.42 28.67 -4.00
N THR A 243 26.53 29.26 -2.84
CA THR A 243 27.59 29.01 -1.87
C THR A 243 26.98 28.42 -0.59
N GLN A 244 27.64 27.39 -0.05
CA GLN A 244 27.26 26.78 1.23
C GLN A 244 27.90 27.55 2.39
N LYS A 245 27.09 27.97 3.35
CA LYS A 245 27.56 28.54 4.60
C LYS A 245 27.16 27.64 5.78
N ARG A 246 28.01 27.56 6.79
CA ARG A 246 27.61 26.87 8.03
C ARG A 246 26.42 27.58 8.65
N PRO A 247 25.43 26.80 9.20
CA PRO A 247 24.31 27.39 9.92
C PRO A 247 24.81 28.31 11.04
N LYS A 248 24.13 29.44 11.22
CA LYS A 248 24.53 30.45 12.23
C LYS A 248 24.44 29.94 13.67
N SER A 249 23.65 28.90 13.94
CA SER A 249 23.51 28.32 15.27
C SER A 249 24.50 27.16 15.45
N PRO A 250 25.53 27.31 16.30
CA PRO A 250 26.49 26.24 16.59
C PRO A 250 25.89 25.14 17.48
N ASN A 251 24.81 25.42 18.18
CA ASN A 251 24.14 24.51 19.09
C ASN A 251 22.76 24.15 18.50
N GLY A 252 22.58 22.89 18.15
CA GLY A 252 21.31 22.43 17.61
C GLY A 252 21.38 21.03 17.06
N ILE A 253 20.27 20.59 16.53
CA ILE A 253 20.09 19.24 15.97
C ILE A 253 21.11 18.94 14.89
N ILE A 254 21.33 19.85 13.94
CA ILE A 254 22.21 19.65 12.77
C ILE A 254 23.65 19.31 13.15
N PRO A 255 24.37 20.05 14.02
CA PRO A 255 25.72 19.71 14.42
C PRO A 255 25.83 18.33 15.10
N THR A 256 24.82 17.97 15.92
CA THR A 256 24.77 16.67 16.58
C THR A 256 24.63 15.55 15.55
N LEU A 257 23.72 15.68 14.58
CA LEU A 257 23.48 14.68 13.55
C LEU A 257 24.66 14.54 12.59
N LEU A 258 25.35 15.63 12.26
CA LEU A 258 26.60 15.59 11.46
C LEU A 258 27.69 14.77 12.12
N GLY A 259 27.74 14.72 13.45
CA GLY A 259 28.71 13.92 14.20
C GLY A 259 28.69 12.43 13.86
N PHE A 260 27.56 11.89 13.40
CA PHE A 260 27.43 10.48 13.00
C PHE A 260 28.15 10.15 11.68
N PHE A 261 28.60 11.16 10.93
CA PHE A 261 29.31 11.03 9.66
C PHE A 261 30.81 11.31 9.74
N SER A 262 31.35 11.48 10.94
CA SER A 262 32.79 11.79 11.15
C SER A 262 33.73 10.62 10.90
N GLY A 263 33.25 9.49 10.37
CA GLY A 263 34.08 8.29 10.11
C GLY A 263 34.13 7.90 8.64
N ALA A 264 34.64 6.69 8.39
CA ALA A 264 34.72 6.11 7.04
C ALA A 264 33.38 5.67 6.44
N ARG A 265 32.25 5.76 7.21
CA ARG A 265 30.93 5.33 6.77
C ARG A 265 30.42 6.21 5.64
N LYS A 266 29.94 5.58 4.59
CA LYS A 266 29.27 6.27 3.50
C LYS A 266 27.90 6.76 3.97
N GLY A 267 27.65 8.04 3.81
CA GLY A 267 26.42 8.69 4.28
C GLY A 267 25.74 9.55 3.22
N SER A 268 24.44 9.61 3.29
CA SER A 268 23.65 10.57 2.54
C SER A 268 22.73 11.33 3.50
N TRP A 269 22.57 12.63 3.27
CA TRP A 269 21.64 13.49 3.98
C TRP A 269 20.58 13.97 3.00
N VAL A 270 19.35 13.50 3.14
CA VAL A 270 18.23 13.87 2.29
C VAL A 270 17.55 15.12 2.85
N ALA A 271 17.51 16.19 2.06
CA ALA A 271 16.91 17.46 2.45
C ALA A 271 16.35 18.21 1.24
N TRP A 272 15.42 19.14 1.48
CA TRP A 272 14.92 19.99 0.41
C TRP A 272 15.88 21.16 0.08
N SER A 273 15.82 21.62 -1.16
CA SER A 273 16.42 22.84 -1.66
C SER A 273 15.34 23.62 -2.41
N MET A 274 15.16 24.89 -2.09
CA MET A 274 14.11 25.71 -2.70
C MET A 274 14.52 26.10 -4.13
N GLN A 275 13.68 25.76 -5.11
CA GLN A 275 13.90 25.98 -6.52
C GLN A 275 12.66 26.58 -7.18
N GLU A 276 12.80 27.19 -8.36
CA GLU A 276 11.66 27.73 -9.10
C GLU A 276 10.63 26.67 -9.51
N ASN A 277 11.11 25.45 -9.78
CA ASN A 277 10.26 24.30 -10.08
C ASN A 277 10.89 23.01 -9.52
N ARG A 278 10.15 21.88 -9.56
CA ARG A 278 10.60 20.58 -9.01
C ARG A 278 11.60 19.82 -9.92
N ALA A 279 11.82 20.29 -11.12
CA ALA A 279 12.77 19.72 -12.08
C ALA A 279 13.54 20.83 -12.83
N PRO A 280 14.29 21.67 -12.09
CA PRO A 280 14.99 22.79 -12.72
C PRO A 280 16.18 22.30 -13.56
N ASP A 281 16.40 22.94 -14.71
CA ASP A 281 17.53 22.66 -15.56
C ASP A 281 18.85 22.86 -14.81
N GLY A 282 19.78 21.92 -14.98
CA GLY A 282 21.09 21.99 -14.34
C GLY A 282 21.09 21.78 -12.81
N PHE A 283 20.00 21.31 -12.22
CA PHE A 283 19.93 21.06 -10.78
C PHE A 283 20.91 19.98 -10.33
N VAL A 284 21.89 20.38 -9.53
CA VAL A 284 22.85 19.46 -8.93
C VAL A 284 22.24 18.79 -7.71
N ARG A 285 21.82 17.54 -7.85
CA ARG A 285 21.14 16.78 -6.79
C ARG A 285 22.04 16.48 -5.60
N HIS A 286 23.27 16.08 -5.86
CA HIS A 286 24.23 15.71 -4.82
C HIS A 286 25.28 16.80 -4.63
N VAL A 287 25.43 17.25 -3.40
CA VAL A 287 26.49 18.20 -3.05
C VAL A 287 27.29 17.70 -1.84
N PRO A 288 28.61 17.87 -1.83
CA PRO A 288 29.42 17.49 -0.68
C PRO A 288 29.19 18.47 0.49
N VAL A 289 29.51 18.02 1.69
CA VAL A 289 29.49 18.83 2.92
C VAL A 289 30.86 18.74 3.56
N ASP A 290 31.56 19.86 3.70
CA ASP A 290 32.84 19.94 4.43
C ASP A 290 33.70 18.67 4.25
N THR A 291 34.23 18.47 3.04
CA THR A 291 34.88 17.22 2.63
C THR A 291 36.13 16.88 3.46
N GLN A 292 36.69 17.85 4.17
CA GLN A 292 37.81 17.58 5.11
C GLN A 292 37.30 16.88 6.37
N ARG A 293 36.12 17.24 6.83
CA ARG A 293 35.52 16.74 8.06
C ARG A 293 34.61 15.53 7.85
N TYR A 294 33.92 15.50 6.71
CA TYR A 294 32.94 14.47 6.33
C TYR A 294 33.21 13.97 4.89
N PRO A 295 34.35 13.28 4.64
CA PRO A 295 34.76 12.94 3.28
C PRO A 295 33.80 12.03 2.53
N ASN A 296 32.97 11.26 3.24
CA ASN A 296 32.06 10.28 2.67
C ASN A 296 30.57 10.69 2.83
N LEU A 297 30.29 11.95 3.19
CA LEU A 297 28.93 12.48 3.29
C LEU A 297 28.59 13.31 2.06
N LYS A 298 27.46 13.00 1.45
CA LYS A 298 26.78 13.82 0.43
C LYS A 298 25.43 14.29 0.91
N VAL A 299 24.97 15.45 0.49
CA VAL A 299 23.59 15.89 0.63
C VAL A 299 22.84 15.61 -0.65
N ALA A 300 21.79 14.78 -0.57
CA ALA A 300 20.86 14.54 -1.64
C ALA A 300 19.74 15.57 -1.54
N ARG A 301 19.75 16.53 -2.45
CA ARG A 301 18.80 17.64 -2.48
C ARG A 301 17.54 17.27 -3.24
N ILE A 302 16.39 17.67 -2.71
CA ILE A 302 15.07 17.59 -3.33
C ILE A 302 14.67 18.99 -3.76
N ALA A 303 14.40 19.20 -5.05
CA ALA A 303 13.88 20.47 -5.52
C ALA A 303 12.42 20.63 -5.10
N LEU A 304 12.14 21.61 -4.25
CA LEU A 304 10.78 22.03 -3.87
C LEU A 304 10.56 23.48 -4.28
N THR A 305 9.35 23.78 -4.75
CA THR A 305 8.97 25.16 -5.08
C THR A 305 8.76 25.99 -3.81
N PRO A 306 8.78 27.33 -3.92
CA PRO A 306 8.39 28.20 -2.80
C PRO A 306 7.00 27.88 -2.25
N ASP A 307 6.05 27.50 -3.12
CA ASP A 307 4.68 27.11 -2.73
C ASP A 307 4.69 25.78 -1.96
N ASP A 308 5.49 24.79 -2.40
CA ASP A 308 5.66 23.53 -1.66
C ASP A 308 6.17 23.77 -0.24
N VAL A 309 7.21 24.60 -0.12
CA VAL A 309 7.82 24.92 1.20
C VAL A 309 6.87 25.73 2.06
N ASP A 310 6.14 26.67 1.48
CA ASP A 310 5.17 27.50 2.21
C ASP A 310 4.03 26.63 2.77
N ILE A 311 3.43 25.78 1.94
CA ILE A 311 2.34 24.89 2.37
C ILE A 311 2.85 23.81 3.32
N PHE A 312 3.86 23.05 2.93
CA PHE A 312 4.36 21.90 3.70
C PHE A 312 4.92 22.31 5.06
N TYR A 313 5.80 23.31 5.07
CA TYR A 313 6.59 23.63 6.24
C TYR A 313 6.06 24.82 7.02
N LYS A 314 5.72 25.93 6.36
CA LYS A 314 5.35 27.16 7.07
C LYS A 314 3.88 27.17 7.51
N LYS A 315 2.97 26.67 6.67
CA LYS A 315 1.54 26.63 6.99
C LYS A 315 1.20 25.31 7.69
N PHE A 316 1.07 24.23 6.95
CA PHE A 316 0.50 22.99 7.45
C PHE A 316 1.18 22.47 8.72
N SER A 317 2.50 22.35 8.72
CA SER A 317 3.22 21.86 9.89
C SER A 317 3.06 22.76 11.12
N LYS A 318 2.86 24.06 10.94
CA LYS A 318 2.70 25.02 12.06
C LYS A 318 1.25 25.28 12.45
N GLU A 319 0.33 25.18 11.49
CA GLU A 319 -1.10 25.43 11.74
C GLU A 319 -1.81 24.17 12.24
N ALA A 320 -1.45 22.97 11.71
CA ALA A 320 -2.08 21.72 12.10
C ALA A 320 -1.32 20.99 13.22
N PHE A 321 -0.01 20.74 13.03
CA PHE A 321 0.72 19.83 13.93
C PHE A 321 1.30 20.54 15.17
N TRP A 322 1.89 21.71 14.98
CA TRP A 322 2.51 22.44 16.09
C TRP A 322 1.56 22.69 17.26
N PRO A 323 0.31 23.16 17.05
CA PRO A 323 -0.62 23.32 18.15
C PRO A 323 -0.96 22.03 18.87
N ILE A 324 -1.10 20.92 18.14
CA ILE A 324 -1.38 19.60 18.73
C ILE A 324 -0.17 19.12 19.55
N ILE A 325 1.05 19.23 19.02
CA ILE A 325 2.28 18.82 19.71
C ILE A 325 2.46 19.59 21.02
N PHE A 326 2.14 20.87 21.04
CA PHE A 326 2.29 21.74 22.21
C PHE A 326 1.01 21.88 23.05
N SER A 327 -0.01 21.05 22.83
CA SER A 327 -1.24 21.00 23.61
C SER A 327 -2.09 22.28 23.56
N PHE A 328 -2.15 22.92 22.39
CA PHE A 328 -3.03 24.06 22.08
C PHE A 328 -4.04 23.69 20.98
N PRO A 329 -4.89 22.67 21.17
CA PRO A 329 -5.75 22.15 20.10
C PRO A 329 -6.78 23.18 19.59
N ASP A 330 -7.13 24.16 20.40
CA ASP A 330 -8.00 25.29 20.04
C ASP A 330 -7.40 26.23 18.98
N LYS A 331 -6.09 26.12 18.74
CA LYS A 331 -5.36 26.89 17.71
C LYS A 331 -5.03 26.07 16.46
N ALA A 332 -5.41 24.80 16.43
CA ALA A 332 -5.11 23.96 15.29
C ALA A 332 -6.08 24.22 14.14
N GLU A 333 -5.54 24.39 12.95
CA GLU A 333 -6.30 24.56 11.72
C GLU A 333 -6.05 23.35 10.80
N PHE A 334 -7.14 22.73 10.33
CA PHE A 334 -7.06 21.53 9.48
C PHE A 334 -7.54 21.84 8.07
N ASN A 335 -6.64 21.69 7.10
CA ASN A 335 -6.91 21.93 5.70
C ASN A 335 -6.56 20.69 4.87
N GLN A 336 -7.53 20.11 4.19
CA GLN A 336 -7.37 18.90 3.42
C GLN A 336 -6.38 19.08 2.25
N ALA A 337 -6.42 20.20 1.52
CA ALA A 337 -5.48 20.44 0.42
C ALA A 337 -4.03 20.61 0.92
N HIS A 338 -3.84 21.18 2.12
CA HIS A 338 -2.52 21.26 2.74
C HIS A 338 -2.02 19.88 3.19
N TRP A 339 -2.92 19.02 3.69
CA TRP A 339 -2.61 17.62 3.99
C TRP A 339 -2.14 16.85 2.75
N GLU A 340 -2.86 16.97 1.65
CA GLU A 340 -2.50 16.33 0.37
C GLU A 340 -1.10 16.77 -0.11
N ARG A 341 -0.81 18.06 -0.01
CA ARG A 341 0.53 18.60 -0.32
C ARG A 341 1.60 18.06 0.64
N PHE A 342 1.28 17.94 1.91
CA PHE A 342 2.15 17.33 2.92
C PHE A 342 2.46 15.87 2.58
N LEU A 343 1.47 15.09 2.18
CA LEU A 343 1.66 13.70 1.73
C LEU A 343 2.55 13.63 0.49
N GLU A 344 2.32 14.50 -0.49
CA GLU A 344 3.10 14.55 -1.72
C GLU A 344 4.59 14.83 -1.44
N VAL A 345 4.89 15.83 -0.60
CA VAL A 345 6.26 16.16 -0.22
C VAL A 345 6.92 14.99 0.53
N ASN A 346 6.22 14.36 1.49
CA ASN A 346 6.73 13.20 2.21
C ASN A 346 7.04 12.02 1.27
N ARG A 347 6.23 11.80 0.22
CA ARG A 347 6.49 10.78 -0.79
C ARG A 347 7.78 11.07 -1.57
N ILE A 348 8.00 12.32 -1.98
CA ILE A 348 9.24 12.73 -2.67
C ILE A 348 10.47 12.48 -1.78
N PHE A 349 10.36 12.76 -0.47
CA PHE A 349 11.43 12.43 0.49
C PHE A 349 11.69 10.92 0.56
N ALA A 350 10.64 10.10 0.62
CA ALA A 350 10.76 8.64 0.66
C ALA A 350 11.43 8.08 -0.61
N GLU A 351 11.01 8.55 -1.78
CA GLU A 351 11.57 8.15 -3.07
C GLU A 351 13.07 8.52 -3.19
N GLN A 352 13.44 9.73 -2.78
CA GLN A 352 14.85 10.12 -2.79
C GLN A 352 15.65 9.29 -1.77
N THR A 353 15.11 9.05 -0.59
CA THR A 353 15.73 8.20 0.44
C THR A 353 15.97 6.78 -0.08
N ALA A 354 14.98 6.22 -0.77
CA ALA A 354 15.09 4.88 -1.35
C ALA A 354 16.25 4.76 -2.38
N ARG A 355 16.48 5.83 -3.14
CA ARG A 355 17.58 5.90 -4.13
C ARG A 355 18.95 6.05 -3.48
N GLU A 356 19.06 6.70 -2.32
CA GLU A 356 20.34 6.95 -1.64
C GLU A 356 20.85 5.74 -0.86
N ALA A 357 19.96 4.93 -0.32
CA ALA A 357 20.27 3.87 0.62
C ALA A 357 20.89 2.64 -0.05
N ALA A 358 22.03 2.18 0.47
CA ALA A 358 22.58 0.85 0.18
C ALA A 358 21.60 -0.25 0.62
N GLN A 359 21.86 -1.49 0.23
CA GLN A 359 21.05 -2.64 0.69
C GLN A 359 21.22 -2.82 2.20
N GLY A 360 20.11 -2.95 2.92
CA GLY A 360 20.11 -3.14 4.36
C GLY A 360 20.59 -1.93 5.17
N ALA A 361 20.69 -0.75 4.54
CA ALA A 361 21.13 0.48 5.19
C ALA A 361 20.22 0.91 6.34
N VAL A 362 20.76 1.72 7.22
CA VAL A 362 19.99 2.43 8.25
C VAL A 362 19.48 3.75 7.67
N VAL A 363 18.18 3.96 7.74
CA VAL A 363 17.54 5.24 7.43
C VAL A 363 17.07 5.86 8.73
N TRP A 364 17.50 7.07 9.01
CA TRP A 364 17.15 7.78 10.24
C TRP A 364 16.36 9.04 9.90
N ILE A 365 15.06 8.98 10.14
CA ILE A 365 14.08 10.04 9.80
C ILE A 365 13.86 10.91 11.04
N HIS A 366 13.81 12.21 10.84
CA HIS A 366 13.72 13.17 11.93
C HIS A 366 12.53 14.09 11.80
N ASP A 367 11.81 14.19 12.93
CA ASP A 367 10.80 15.20 13.23
C ASP A 367 9.46 15.05 12.50
N TYR A 368 8.43 15.66 13.08
CA TYR A 368 7.02 15.55 12.68
C TYR A 368 6.73 15.99 11.23
N ASN A 369 7.59 16.82 10.65
CA ASN A 369 7.48 17.20 9.23
C ASN A 369 7.58 15.98 8.27
N LEU A 370 8.13 14.87 8.73
CA LEU A 370 8.40 13.69 7.94
C LEU A 370 7.65 12.45 8.46
N TRP A 371 6.58 12.64 9.19
CA TRP A 371 5.77 11.56 9.77
C TRP A 371 5.27 10.54 8.75
N MET A 372 5.07 10.95 7.49
CA MET A 372 4.54 10.06 6.46
C MET A 372 5.61 9.39 5.58
N VAL A 373 6.88 9.77 5.74
CA VAL A 373 8.00 9.14 5.00
C VAL A 373 8.09 7.63 5.24
N PRO A 374 7.96 7.10 6.48
CA PRO A 374 8.03 5.66 6.71
C PRO A 374 7.01 4.85 5.91
N ALA A 375 5.76 5.33 5.82
CA ALA A 375 4.69 4.65 5.08
C ALA A 375 5.01 4.53 3.58
N TYR A 376 5.66 5.53 3.00
CA TYR A 376 6.06 5.51 1.59
C TYR A 376 7.37 4.78 1.35
N LEU A 377 8.30 4.81 2.32
CA LEU A 377 9.62 4.20 2.19
C LEU A 377 9.58 2.68 2.34
N ARG A 378 8.81 2.17 3.31
CA ARG A 378 8.78 0.73 3.60
C ARG A 378 8.38 -0.12 2.39
N PRO A 379 7.33 0.22 1.61
CA PRO A 379 6.98 -0.53 0.40
C PRO A 379 8.05 -0.45 -0.70
N LEU A 380 8.77 0.68 -0.80
CA LEU A 380 9.84 0.85 -1.79
C LEU A 380 11.10 0.06 -1.43
N ARG A 381 11.43 -0.01 -0.14
CA ARG A 381 12.67 -0.58 0.38
C ARG A 381 12.42 -1.35 1.68
N PRO A 382 11.91 -2.57 1.59
CA PRO A 382 11.62 -3.43 2.74
C PRO A 382 12.87 -3.90 3.48
N ASP A 383 14.00 -3.89 2.80
CA ASP A 383 15.31 -4.29 3.33
C ASP A 383 15.92 -3.28 4.30
N LEU A 384 15.41 -2.05 4.35
CA LEU A 384 15.98 -0.99 5.18
C LEU A 384 15.60 -1.11 6.65
N ARG A 385 16.50 -0.67 7.52
CA ARG A 385 16.22 -0.44 8.93
C ARG A 385 15.80 1.00 9.12
N ILE A 386 14.52 1.24 9.36
CA ILE A 386 13.94 2.58 9.48
C ILE A 386 13.88 2.97 10.95
N ALA A 387 14.60 4.00 11.32
CA ALA A 387 14.52 4.65 12.62
C ALA A 387 13.85 6.02 12.48
N PHE A 388 12.98 6.35 13.40
CA PHE A 388 12.33 7.66 13.48
C PHE A 388 12.67 8.31 14.83
N PHE A 389 13.00 9.60 14.82
CA PHE A 389 13.28 10.36 16.02
C PHE A 389 12.45 11.65 16.08
N HIS A 390 11.66 11.78 17.13
CA HIS A 390 10.83 12.95 17.40
C HIS A 390 11.59 13.91 18.30
N HIS A 391 11.89 15.13 17.81
CA HIS A 391 12.67 16.12 18.58
C HIS A 391 11.86 16.88 19.64
N THR A 392 10.56 16.63 19.72
CA THR A 392 9.64 17.18 20.71
C THR A 392 8.94 16.04 21.44
N ALA A 393 8.34 16.30 22.58
CA ALA A 393 7.51 15.30 23.24
C ALA A 393 6.33 14.90 22.33
N PHE A 394 6.07 13.61 22.21
CA PHE A 394 4.88 13.15 21.49
C PHE A 394 3.63 13.52 22.30
N PRO A 395 2.59 14.08 21.69
CA PRO A 395 1.39 14.51 22.42
C PRO A 395 0.65 13.34 23.07
N SER A 396 -0.11 13.62 24.10
CA SER A 396 -0.98 12.62 24.72
C SER A 396 -2.02 12.11 23.71
N ASN A 397 -2.51 10.87 23.92
CA ASN A 397 -3.48 10.24 23.04
C ASN A 397 -4.73 11.11 22.82
N ASP A 398 -5.24 11.73 23.87
CA ASP A 398 -6.45 12.58 23.80
C ASP A 398 -6.25 13.79 22.89
N ILE A 399 -5.06 14.39 22.94
CA ILE A 399 -4.71 15.55 22.10
C ILE A 399 -4.39 15.10 20.68
N PHE A 400 -3.64 14.02 20.52
CA PHE A 400 -3.24 13.53 19.20
C PHE A 400 -4.43 13.08 18.35
N ASN A 401 -5.43 12.44 18.96
CA ASN A 401 -6.64 12.00 18.28
C ASN A 401 -7.55 13.13 17.74
N ILE A 402 -7.24 14.38 18.07
CA ILE A 402 -7.91 15.54 17.47
C ILE A 402 -7.49 15.76 16.02
N LEU A 403 -6.29 15.31 15.63
CA LEU A 403 -5.86 15.33 14.23
C LEU A 403 -6.79 14.46 13.38
N PRO A 404 -7.37 14.97 12.28
CA PRO A 404 -8.21 14.18 11.38
C PRO A 404 -7.48 12.94 10.82
N TRP A 405 -6.17 13.04 10.65
CA TRP A 405 -5.29 12.03 10.03
C TRP A 405 -4.42 11.27 11.04
N TYR A 406 -4.83 11.19 12.29
CA TYR A 406 -4.03 10.53 13.34
C TYR A 406 -3.78 9.06 13.04
N ARG A 407 -4.73 8.36 12.39
CA ARG A 407 -4.58 6.94 12.04
C ARG A 407 -3.52 6.73 10.96
N GLU A 408 -3.52 7.57 9.94
CA GLU A 408 -2.54 7.56 8.85
C GLU A 408 -1.14 7.83 9.38
N ILE A 409 -1.00 8.80 10.28
CA ILE A 409 0.28 9.14 10.90
C ILE A 409 0.79 7.99 11.77
N ILE A 410 -0.05 7.42 12.65
CA ILE A 410 0.33 6.26 13.47
C ILE A 410 0.65 5.07 12.58
N GLY A 411 -0.16 4.80 11.55
CA GLY A 411 0.08 3.73 10.58
C GLY A 411 1.43 3.87 9.88
N SER A 412 1.85 5.11 9.58
CA SER A 412 3.17 5.40 9.04
C SER A 412 4.28 5.15 10.05
N LEU A 413 4.15 5.64 11.26
CA LEU A 413 5.16 5.46 12.30
C LEU A 413 5.36 3.97 12.67
N LEU A 414 4.29 3.17 12.60
CA LEU A 414 4.36 1.71 12.81
C LEU A 414 5.17 0.97 11.72
N GLN A 415 5.53 1.61 10.61
CA GLN A 415 6.45 1.05 9.62
C GLN A 415 7.93 1.18 10.01
N CYS A 416 8.22 1.86 11.11
CA CYS A 416 9.58 2.00 11.62
C CYS A 416 9.98 0.77 12.46
N ASP A 417 11.28 0.43 12.40
CA ASP A 417 11.88 -0.59 13.28
C ASP A 417 12.19 -0.01 14.66
N TYR A 418 12.44 1.31 14.74
CA TYR A 418 12.75 2.04 15.97
C TYR A 418 12.09 3.41 15.98
N ILE A 419 11.53 3.80 17.12
CA ILE A 419 10.97 5.14 17.35
C ILE A 419 11.54 5.69 18.67
N GLY A 420 12.08 6.91 18.63
CA GLY A 420 12.64 7.60 19.78
C GLY A 420 12.15 9.04 19.91
#